data_a8b7dfcd15c3831557fd760243505a75
#
_entry.id   a8b7dfcd15c3831557fd760243505a75
#
_cell.length_a   1.000
_cell.length_b   1.000
_cell.length_c   1.000
_cell.angle_alpha   90.00
_cell.angle_beta   90.00
_cell.angle_gamma   90.00
#
_symmetry.space_group_name_H-M   'P 1'
#
loop_
_entity.id
_entity.type
_entity.pdbx_description
1 polymer ?
#
loop_
_entity_poly.entity_id
_entity_poly.type
_entity_poly.pdbx_seq_one_letter_code
_entity_poly.pdbx_strand_id
1 'polypeptide(L)'
;MEFGEIQKKISDLYQDTRVSVAEYISLAHALGDGSAGNVPSYIRTLKAAFLGSFTIQGLPEVCKARGIFHNLRIEIYLAAYNQFTQEAINAESELARFNPDIVYAAVDAPEIMDRHHLEIVCRGLLEYTKAKIIFFNFASSPQISPERARELNRALVDLEKKEERIIVFNFAKFLQRIGKDGHWYTKYKQLGDMRLAPSGFAPLSEELIGYGVARAGNTKKCLVLDLDNTLWKGIIGEDGMRGIVPNRKFQRHILGLHEKGVILAINSKNNMRDAQEVFEHHPDMVLKENHIAAWRVNWQDKDRNMAEIAQDLDLGTDSFVFVDDSGFEQERVKTAFPEIAVLSPDALADFRGFFSVKVTKEDMRRGAMYVEE
;
A
#
# COMPACT_ATOMS: atom_id res chain seq x y z
N MET A 1 -7.85 24.82 0.83
CA MET A 1 -8.61 23.74 0.13
C MET A 1 -9.40 22.98 1.18
N GLU A 2 -10.64 22.64 0.88
CA GLU A 2 -11.42 21.74 1.73
C GLU A 2 -10.89 20.30 1.62
N PHE A 3 -11.15 19.46 2.63
CA PHE A 3 -10.63 18.08 2.67
C PHE A 3 -11.02 17.27 1.42
N GLY A 4 -12.27 17.36 0.98
CA GLY A 4 -12.78 16.67 -0.21
C GLY A 4 -12.05 17.05 -1.51
N GLU A 5 -11.69 18.31 -1.66
CA GLU A 5 -10.90 18.78 -2.83
C GLU A 5 -9.49 18.19 -2.81
N ILE A 6 -8.86 18.12 -1.62
CA ILE A 6 -7.53 17.54 -1.46
C ILE A 6 -7.59 16.03 -1.73
N GLN A 7 -8.60 15.33 -1.20
CA GLN A 7 -8.79 13.90 -1.42
C GLN A 7 -8.98 13.59 -2.91
N LYS A 8 -9.82 14.35 -3.61
CA LYS A 8 -10.02 14.21 -5.06
C LYS A 8 -8.69 14.39 -5.80
N LYS A 9 -7.96 15.46 -5.51
CA LYS A 9 -6.67 15.75 -6.15
C LYS A 9 -5.63 14.65 -5.91
N ILE A 10 -5.52 14.14 -4.68
CA ILE A 10 -4.63 13.02 -4.34
C ILE A 10 -5.02 11.77 -5.15
N SER A 11 -6.32 11.49 -5.25
CA SER A 11 -6.81 10.34 -6.00
C SER A 11 -6.51 10.44 -7.51
N ASP A 12 -6.58 11.64 -8.08
CA ASP A 12 -6.24 11.88 -9.49
C ASP A 12 -4.73 11.71 -9.73
N LEU A 13 -3.91 12.19 -8.79
CA LEU A 13 -2.46 12.09 -8.86
C LEU A 13 -1.92 10.70 -8.51
N TYR A 14 -2.67 9.88 -7.79
CA TYR A 14 -2.19 8.59 -7.27
C TYR A 14 -1.71 7.65 -8.37
N GLN A 15 -2.38 7.67 -9.52
CA GLN A 15 -2.09 6.81 -10.66
C GLN A 15 -1.06 7.42 -11.64
N ASP A 16 -0.72 8.71 -11.50
CA ASP A 16 0.28 9.36 -12.35
C ASP A 16 1.70 9.14 -11.78
N THR A 17 2.49 8.35 -12.48
CA THR A 17 3.89 8.07 -12.11
C THR A 17 4.83 9.25 -12.26
N ARG A 18 4.39 10.35 -12.90
CA ARG A 18 5.18 11.57 -13.16
C ARG A 18 5.01 12.63 -12.08
N VAL A 19 4.15 12.38 -11.08
CA VAL A 19 3.91 13.33 -9.99
C VAL A 19 5.19 13.61 -9.23
N SER A 20 5.52 14.85 -9.07
CA SER A 20 6.72 15.28 -8.34
C SER A 20 6.55 15.15 -6.82
N VAL A 21 7.64 14.93 -6.11
CA VAL A 21 7.65 14.96 -4.64
C VAL A 21 7.14 16.30 -4.10
N ALA A 22 7.43 17.41 -4.80
CA ALA A 22 7.01 18.75 -4.40
C ALA A 22 5.47 18.90 -4.40
N GLU A 23 4.77 18.27 -5.35
CA GLU A 23 3.29 18.25 -5.36
C GLU A 23 2.73 17.52 -4.15
N TYR A 24 3.27 16.34 -3.81
CA TYR A 24 2.87 15.61 -2.60
C TYR A 24 3.15 16.40 -1.32
N ILE A 25 4.31 17.07 -1.22
CA ILE A 25 4.62 17.94 -0.08
C ILE A 25 3.61 19.10 0.03
N SER A 26 3.27 19.75 -1.09
CA SER A 26 2.25 20.81 -1.11
C SER A 26 0.89 20.32 -0.61
N LEU A 27 0.47 19.12 -1.03
CA LEU A 27 -0.78 18.51 -0.57
C LEU A 27 -0.73 18.11 0.90
N ALA A 28 0.41 17.59 1.37
CA ALA A 28 0.61 17.25 2.77
C ALA A 28 0.52 18.49 3.68
N HIS A 29 1.06 19.63 3.24
CA HIS A 29 0.92 20.90 3.96
C HIS A 29 -0.53 21.41 3.95
N ALA A 30 -1.24 21.26 2.82
CA ALA A 30 -2.65 21.63 2.73
C ALA A 30 -3.57 20.80 3.64
N LEU A 31 -3.20 19.55 3.93
CA LEU A 31 -3.88 18.71 4.93
C LEU A 31 -3.71 19.21 6.38
N GLY A 32 -2.71 20.08 6.65
CA GLY A 32 -2.43 20.64 7.97
C GLY A 32 -2.10 19.62 9.07
N ASP A 33 -1.86 20.11 10.28
CA ASP A 33 -1.47 19.28 11.44
C ASP A 33 -2.66 18.96 12.38
N GLY A 34 -3.87 18.82 11.86
CA GLY A 34 -5.03 18.44 12.68
C GLY A 34 -6.23 19.36 12.62
N SER A 35 -6.09 20.58 12.07
CA SER A 35 -7.17 21.59 12.01
C SER A 35 -7.99 21.57 10.72
N ALA A 36 -7.68 20.70 9.76
CA ALA A 36 -8.47 20.57 8.55
C ALA A 36 -9.86 20.00 8.89
N GLY A 37 -10.90 20.82 8.63
CA GLY A 37 -12.30 20.59 8.94
C GLY A 37 -12.83 19.14 8.79
N ASN A 38 -14.11 18.93 8.87
CA ASN A 38 -14.78 17.62 8.92
C ASN A 38 -14.07 16.50 8.12
N VAL A 39 -13.16 15.77 8.78
CA VAL A 39 -12.55 14.56 8.22
C VAL A 39 -13.63 13.48 8.25
N PRO A 40 -13.94 12.84 7.10
CA PRO A 40 -14.93 11.78 7.05
C PRO A 40 -14.65 10.63 8.03
N SER A 41 -15.69 10.02 8.57
CA SER A 41 -15.58 8.97 9.60
C SER A 41 -14.89 7.69 9.11
N TYR A 42 -14.86 7.45 7.80
CA TYR A 42 -14.14 6.34 7.21
C TYR A 42 -12.61 6.55 7.13
N ILE A 43 -12.12 7.78 7.35
CA ILE A 43 -10.68 8.08 7.41
C ILE A 43 -10.16 7.75 8.81
N ARG A 44 -9.20 6.84 8.89
CA ARG A 44 -8.52 6.48 10.14
C ARG A 44 -7.29 7.34 10.37
N THR A 45 -7.06 7.74 11.60
CA THR A 45 -5.83 8.48 11.97
C THR A 45 -4.76 7.49 12.44
N LEU A 46 -3.52 7.71 12.00
CA LEU A 46 -2.33 6.93 12.37
C LEU A 46 -1.19 7.88 12.74
N LYS A 47 -0.61 7.72 13.91
CA LYS A 47 0.61 8.42 14.33
C LYS A 47 1.84 7.66 13.85
N ALA A 48 2.58 8.22 12.91
CA ALA A 48 3.77 7.60 12.32
C ALA A 48 5.03 8.39 12.66
N ALA A 49 6.01 7.72 13.24
CA ALA A 49 7.33 8.28 13.49
C ALA A 49 8.32 7.78 12.45
N PHE A 50 9.20 8.67 12.00
CA PHE A 50 10.25 8.40 11.04
C PHE A 50 11.60 8.69 11.68
N LEU A 51 12.42 7.65 11.82
CA LEU A 51 13.78 7.73 12.34
C LEU A 51 14.74 7.45 11.18
N GLY A 52 15.66 8.35 10.92
CA GLY A 52 16.63 8.20 9.85
C GLY A 52 18.05 8.45 10.29
N SER A 53 19.00 7.64 9.84
CA SER A 53 20.43 7.95 9.92
C SER A 53 20.95 8.69 8.69
N PHE A 54 20.10 8.84 7.68
CA PHE A 54 20.34 9.59 6.45
C PHE A 54 19.13 10.47 6.12
N THR A 55 19.28 11.36 5.16
CA THR A 55 18.23 12.30 4.77
C THR A 55 17.02 11.59 4.16
N ILE A 56 15.88 11.68 4.86
CA ILE A 56 14.58 11.15 4.45
C ILE A 56 13.49 12.24 4.37
N GLN A 57 13.88 13.53 4.46
CA GLN A 57 12.95 14.65 4.33
C GLN A 57 12.20 14.57 2.99
N GLY A 58 10.90 14.82 3.04
CA GLY A 58 9.97 14.67 1.92
C GLY A 58 9.28 13.31 1.90
N LEU A 59 9.89 12.23 2.39
CA LEU A 59 9.24 10.91 2.45
C LEU A 59 8.04 10.88 3.40
N PRO A 60 8.12 11.43 4.65
CA PRO A 60 6.96 11.49 5.54
C PRO A 60 5.78 12.25 4.93
N GLU A 61 6.05 13.37 4.25
CA GLU A 61 5.04 14.20 3.59
C GLU A 61 4.38 13.44 2.43
N VAL A 62 5.17 12.69 1.64
CA VAL A 62 4.63 11.83 0.59
C VAL A 62 3.74 10.74 1.20
N CYS A 63 4.15 10.12 2.31
CA CYS A 63 3.33 9.16 3.04
C CYS A 63 2.01 9.80 3.54
N LYS A 64 2.08 11.02 4.10
CA LYS A 64 0.91 11.77 4.59
C LYS A 64 -0.10 12.04 3.48
N ALA A 65 0.36 12.55 2.33
CA ALA A 65 -0.50 12.84 1.20
C ALA A 65 -1.09 11.54 0.61
N ARG A 66 -0.25 10.56 0.27
CA ARG A 66 -0.71 9.32 -0.35
C ARG A 66 -1.56 8.44 0.59
N GLY A 67 -1.36 8.56 1.90
CA GLY A 67 -2.15 7.86 2.91
C GLY A 67 -3.67 8.14 2.78
N ILE A 68 -4.06 9.34 2.36
CA ILE A 68 -5.46 9.72 2.15
C ILE A 68 -6.15 8.81 1.12
N PHE A 69 -5.44 8.40 0.06
CA PHE A 69 -5.98 7.46 -0.93
C PHE A 69 -6.34 6.10 -0.31
N HIS A 70 -5.66 5.73 0.77
CA HIS A 70 -5.93 4.51 1.54
C HIS A 70 -6.86 4.73 2.73
N ASN A 71 -7.59 5.85 2.77
CA ASN A 71 -8.43 6.26 3.89
C ASN A 71 -7.64 6.37 5.21
N LEU A 72 -6.39 6.81 5.12
CA LEU A 72 -5.46 6.92 6.24
C LEU A 72 -4.91 8.33 6.37
N ARG A 73 -5.25 9.02 7.45
CA ARG A 73 -4.67 10.30 7.82
C ARG A 73 -3.43 10.06 8.69
N ILE A 74 -2.27 10.43 8.20
CA ILE A 74 -1.01 10.21 8.90
C ILE A 74 -0.57 11.48 9.61
N GLU A 75 -0.47 11.42 10.94
CA GLU A 75 0.22 12.40 11.77
C GLU A 75 1.69 12.02 11.84
N ILE A 76 2.59 12.98 11.61
CA ILE A 76 4.02 12.72 11.41
C ILE A 76 4.84 13.23 12.60
N TYR A 77 5.74 12.38 13.07
CA TYR A 77 6.94 12.79 13.80
C TYR A 77 8.17 12.41 12.97
N LEU A 78 9.03 13.38 12.67
CA LEU A 78 10.31 13.15 12.01
C LEU A 78 11.44 13.50 12.96
N ALA A 79 12.20 12.49 13.37
CA ALA A 79 13.37 12.70 14.22
C ALA A 79 14.45 13.55 13.49
N ALA A 80 15.22 14.29 14.24
CA ALA A 80 16.35 15.02 13.69
C ALA A 80 17.35 14.05 13.04
N TYR A 81 18.10 14.55 12.06
CA TYR A 81 19.08 13.78 11.31
C TYR A 81 20.04 13.02 12.24
N ASN A 82 20.14 11.71 12.04
CA ASN A 82 21.00 10.77 12.77
C ASN A 82 20.81 10.75 14.30
N GLN A 83 19.65 11.17 14.81
CA GLN A 83 19.32 11.15 16.25
C GLN A 83 18.53 9.89 16.67
N PHE A 84 18.45 8.87 15.81
CA PHE A 84 17.62 7.69 16.02
C PHE A 84 17.96 6.92 17.32
N THR A 85 19.25 6.87 17.70
CA THR A 85 19.67 6.20 18.95
C THR A 85 19.20 7.00 20.17
N GLN A 86 19.41 8.31 20.18
CA GLN A 86 19.01 9.20 21.29
C GLN A 86 17.49 9.17 21.49
N GLU A 87 16.74 9.22 20.39
CA GLU A 87 15.29 9.10 20.42
C GLU A 87 14.82 7.73 20.95
N ALA A 88 15.50 6.65 20.54
CA ALA A 88 15.14 5.31 20.94
C ALA A 88 15.37 4.99 22.42
N ILE A 89 16.48 5.49 23.01
CA ILE A 89 16.90 5.10 24.38
C ILE A 89 16.50 6.09 25.47
N ASN A 90 15.86 7.20 25.14
CA ASN A 90 15.44 8.22 26.09
C ASN A 90 13.94 8.19 26.31
N ALA A 91 13.52 7.86 27.53
CA ALA A 91 12.11 7.84 27.95
C ALA A 91 11.43 9.21 27.85
N GLU A 92 12.18 10.31 27.87
CA GLU A 92 11.69 11.68 27.75
C GLU A 92 11.89 12.27 26.35
N SER A 93 12.22 11.44 25.36
CA SER A 93 12.39 11.89 23.98
C SER A 93 11.10 12.45 23.39
N GLU A 94 11.22 13.24 22.35
CA GLU A 94 10.04 13.71 21.60
C GLU A 94 9.29 12.55 20.94
N LEU A 95 10.01 11.52 20.51
CA LEU A 95 9.43 10.27 20.02
C LEU A 95 8.50 9.61 21.07
N ALA A 96 9.00 9.47 22.30
CA ALA A 96 8.22 8.88 23.40
C ALA A 96 6.98 9.74 23.74
N ARG A 97 7.11 11.05 23.76
CA ARG A 97 6.00 11.99 23.98
C ARG A 97 4.98 11.97 22.84
N PHE A 98 5.44 11.85 21.60
CA PHE A 98 4.57 11.72 20.43
C PHE A 98 3.73 10.44 20.50
N ASN A 99 4.24 9.38 21.11
CA ASN A 99 3.56 8.09 21.32
C ASN A 99 3.01 7.53 19.99
N PRO A 100 3.86 7.12 19.05
CA PRO A 100 3.46 6.68 17.71
C PRO A 100 2.74 5.32 17.75
N ASP A 101 1.88 5.09 16.75
CA ASP A 101 1.32 3.78 16.43
C ASP A 101 2.31 2.90 15.66
N ILE A 102 3.16 3.54 14.85
CA ILE A 102 4.15 2.89 14.01
C ILE A 102 5.43 3.73 13.95
N VAL A 103 6.58 3.06 13.97
CA VAL A 103 7.91 3.65 13.79
C VAL A 103 8.54 3.06 12.54
N TYR A 104 8.95 3.91 11.61
CA TYR A 104 9.76 3.55 10.45
C TYR A 104 11.22 3.89 10.74
N ALA A 105 12.05 2.86 10.94
CA ALA A 105 13.48 3.01 11.25
C ALA A 105 14.32 2.80 9.98
N ALA A 106 14.59 3.90 9.27
CA ALA A 106 15.42 3.96 8.07
C ALA A 106 16.88 4.23 8.46
N VAL A 107 17.53 3.23 9.08
CA VAL A 107 18.89 3.34 9.59
C VAL A 107 19.86 2.60 8.68
N ASP A 108 20.97 3.23 8.34
CA ASP A 108 22.05 2.62 7.54
C ASP A 108 23.05 1.89 8.45
N ALA A 109 23.65 0.82 7.95
CA ALA A 109 24.53 -0.03 8.75
C ALA A 109 25.81 0.64 9.27
N PRO A 110 26.44 1.67 8.62
CA PRO A 110 27.55 2.40 9.22
C PRO A 110 27.24 3.01 10.58
N GLU A 111 25.98 3.38 10.81
CA GLU A 111 25.53 4.03 12.03
C GLU A 111 25.21 3.03 13.17
N ILE A 112 25.16 1.74 12.84
CA ILE A 112 25.01 0.66 13.82
C ILE A 112 26.40 0.08 14.12
N MET A 113 26.95 0.35 15.31
CA MET A 113 28.27 -0.08 15.71
C MET A 113 28.43 -1.59 15.69
N ASP A 114 27.46 -2.32 16.26
CA ASP A 114 27.42 -3.78 16.33
C ASP A 114 26.01 -4.32 16.62
N ARG A 115 25.91 -5.63 16.76
CA ARG A 115 24.65 -6.29 17.13
C ARG A 115 24.09 -5.78 18.47
N HIS A 116 24.94 -5.51 19.44
CA HIS A 116 24.53 -5.03 20.76
C HIS A 116 23.89 -3.64 20.69
N HIS A 117 24.50 -2.73 19.92
CA HIS A 117 23.91 -1.41 19.65
C HIS A 117 22.53 -1.53 19.00
N LEU A 118 22.36 -2.41 17.98
CA LEU A 118 21.06 -2.67 17.37
C LEU A 118 20.02 -3.18 18.38
N GLU A 119 20.43 -4.11 19.27
CA GLU A 119 19.56 -4.63 20.32
C GLU A 119 19.17 -3.54 21.34
N ILE A 120 20.07 -2.63 21.69
CA ILE A 120 19.77 -1.48 22.56
C ILE A 120 18.74 -0.56 21.92
N VAL A 121 18.92 -0.18 20.65
CA VAL A 121 17.97 0.68 19.91
C VAL A 121 16.60 0.01 19.85
N CYS A 122 16.52 -1.25 19.45
CA CYS A 122 15.25 -1.97 19.36
C CYS A 122 14.57 -2.09 20.73
N ARG A 123 15.34 -2.40 21.80
CA ARG A 123 14.80 -2.51 23.16
C ARG A 123 14.23 -1.18 23.65
N GLY A 124 14.95 -0.07 23.45
CA GLY A 124 14.47 1.26 23.83
C GLY A 124 13.17 1.64 23.10
N LEU A 125 13.09 1.40 21.79
CA LEU A 125 11.85 1.61 21.03
C LEU A 125 10.68 0.77 21.57
N LEU A 126 10.93 -0.48 21.95
CA LEU A 126 9.91 -1.37 22.53
C LEU A 126 9.48 -0.94 23.93
N GLU A 127 10.40 -0.41 24.73
CA GLU A 127 10.16 0.02 26.11
C GLU A 127 9.41 1.35 26.17
N TYR A 128 9.84 2.34 25.38
CA TYR A 128 9.33 3.70 25.47
C TYR A 128 8.22 4.04 24.47
N THR A 129 7.86 3.10 23.59
CA THR A 129 6.69 3.25 22.69
C THR A 129 5.81 1.99 22.70
N LYS A 130 4.55 2.15 22.27
CA LYS A 130 3.65 1.02 21.98
C LYS A 130 3.60 0.68 20.49
N ALA A 131 4.45 1.29 19.70
CA ALA A 131 4.46 1.20 18.25
C ALA A 131 4.78 -0.20 17.71
N LYS A 132 4.29 -0.52 16.51
CA LYS A 132 4.95 -1.48 15.63
C LYS A 132 6.18 -0.81 15.03
N ILE A 133 7.31 -1.52 15.01
CA ILE A 133 8.59 -1.01 14.55
C ILE A 133 8.92 -1.67 13.21
N ILE A 134 8.92 -0.89 12.15
CA ILE A 134 9.31 -1.32 10.81
C ILE A 134 10.76 -0.95 10.59
N PHE A 135 11.65 -1.90 10.80
CA PHE A 135 13.08 -1.68 10.64
C PHE A 135 13.50 -2.02 9.20
N PHE A 136 14.15 -1.09 8.52
CA PHE A 136 14.67 -1.31 7.18
C PHE A 136 15.89 -2.22 7.27
N ASN A 137 15.92 -3.32 6.49
CA ASN A 137 17.10 -4.15 6.45
C ASN A 137 18.25 -3.41 5.76
N PHE A 138 19.47 -3.80 6.11
CA PHE A 138 20.67 -3.18 5.61
C PHE A 138 21.00 -3.65 4.19
N ALA A 139 21.03 -2.72 3.25
CA ALA A 139 21.53 -2.97 1.91
C ALA A 139 23.06 -2.86 1.90
N SER A 140 23.72 -3.70 1.11
CA SER A 140 25.16 -3.54 0.87
C SER A 140 25.44 -2.24 0.11
N SER A 141 26.50 -1.57 0.48
CA SER A 141 26.92 -0.30 -0.12
C SER A 141 28.45 -0.23 -0.15
N PRO A 142 29.05 0.70 -0.90
CA PRO A 142 30.52 0.88 -0.88
C PRO A 142 31.13 1.12 0.52
N GLN A 143 30.30 1.51 1.49
CA GLN A 143 30.74 1.80 2.87
C GLN A 143 30.53 0.61 3.82
N ILE A 144 29.87 -0.44 3.37
CA ILE A 144 29.56 -1.63 4.18
C ILE A 144 29.89 -2.87 3.40
N SER A 145 30.72 -3.71 3.98
CA SER A 145 30.98 -4.99 3.38
C SER A 145 29.69 -5.84 3.34
N PRO A 146 29.53 -6.70 2.32
CA PRO A 146 28.42 -7.63 2.26
C PRO A 146 28.31 -8.54 3.50
N GLU A 147 29.46 -8.87 4.15
CA GLU A 147 29.52 -9.67 5.38
C GLU A 147 28.86 -8.92 6.54
N ARG A 148 29.18 -7.65 6.70
CA ARG A 148 28.64 -6.82 7.76
C ARG A 148 27.14 -6.61 7.59
N ALA A 149 26.68 -6.32 6.38
CA ALA A 149 25.26 -6.20 6.10
C ALA A 149 24.51 -7.52 6.40
N ARG A 150 25.11 -8.68 6.05
CA ARG A 150 24.52 -10.00 6.37
C ARG A 150 24.46 -10.26 7.88
N GLU A 151 25.50 -9.92 8.63
CA GLU A 151 25.53 -10.07 10.09
C GLU A 151 24.42 -9.30 10.76
N LEU A 152 24.29 -7.99 10.46
CA LEU A 152 23.24 -7.13 11.03
C LEU A 152 21.85 -7.56 10.58
N ASN A 153 21.67 -7.98 9.34
CA ASN A 153 20.38 -8.49 8.86
C ASN A 153 19.96 -9.80 9.57
N ARG A 154 20.91 -10.69 9.90
CA ARG A 154 20.61 -11.86 10.74
C ARG A 154 20.16 -11.45 12.13
N ALA A 155 20.83 -10.44 12.74
CA ALA A 155 20.42 -9.92 14.03
C ALA A 155 19.01 -9.34 14.01
N LEU A 156 18.64 -8.59 12.95
CA LEU A 156 17.27 -8.08 12.76
C LEU A 156 16.24 -9.21 12.65
N VAL A 157 16.52 -10.23 11.85
CA VAL A 157 15.62 -11.40 11.72
C VAL A 157 15.47 -12.16 13.04
N ASP A 158 16.55 -12.27 13.83
CA ASP A 158 16.48 -12.89 15.15
C ASP A 158 15.63 -12.07 16.13
N LEU A 159 15.68 -10.73 16.04
CA LEU A 159 14.83 -9.83 16.83
C LEU A 159 13.35 -9.92 16.40
N GLU A 160 13.08 -9.92 15.11
CA GLU A 160 11.71 -10.09 14.56
C GLU A 160 11.04 -11.40 15.03
N LYS A 161 11.82 -12.50 15.13
CA LYS A 161 11.31 -13.78 15.63
C LYS A 161 10.95 -13.76 17.11
N LYS A 162 11.65 -12.92 17.90
CA LYS A 162 11.47 -12.84 19.36
C LYS A 162 10.43 -11.80 19.75
N GLU A 163 10.30 -10.74 18.97
CA GLU A 163 9.53 -9.55 19.31
C GLU A 163 8.47 -9.27 18.23
N GLU A 164 7.24 -9.61 18.52
CA GLU A 164 6.12 -9.47 17.58
C GLU A 164 5.91 -8.04 17.07
N ARG A 165 6.37 -7.04 17.83
CA ARG A 165 6.28 -5.62 17.43
C ARG A 165 7.38 -5.17 16.47
N ILE A 166 8.41 -5.99 16.24
CA ILE A 166 9.47 -5.72 15.27
C ILE A 166 9.13 -6.44 13.96
N ILE A 167 9.21 -5.72 12.86
CA ILE A 167 8.99 -6.21 11.50
C ILE A 167 10.15 -5.71 10.64
N VAL A 168 10.74 -6.61 9.86
CA VAL A 168 11.84 -6.26 8.97
C VAL A 168 11.34 -5.97 7.56
N PHE A 169 11.39 -4.71 7.16
CA PHE A 169 11.13 -4.32 5.77
C PHE A 169 12.34 -4.62 4.89
N ASN A 170 12.14 -5.40 3.82
CA ASN A 170 13.23 -5.76 2.91
C ASN A 170 13.59 -4.61 1.95
N PHE A 171 14.24 -3.59 2.50
CA PHE A 171 14.66 -2.40 1.77
C PHE A 171 15.66 -2.73 0.65
N ALA A 172 16.55 -3.69 0.86
CA ALA A 172 17.49 -4.14 -0.18
C ALA A 172 16.76 -4.69 -1.42
N LYS A 173 15.70 -5.50 -1.24
CA LYS A 173 14.88 -6.00 -2.33
C LYS A 173 14.05 -4.87 -2.98
N PHE A 174 13.55 -3.95 -2.18
CA PHE A 174 12.86 -2.76 -2.69
C PHE A 174 13.78 -1.95 -3.63
N LEU A 175 15.03 -1.66 -3.22
CA LEU A 175 16.01 -0.95 -4.03
C LEU A 175 16.31 -1.67 -5.35
N GLN A 176 16.41 -3.00 -5.33
CA GLN A 176 16.59 -3.80 -6.55
C GLN A 176 15.40 -3.66 -7.52
N ARG A 177 14.17 -3.59 -6.98
CA ARG A 177 12.94 -3.47 -7.77
C ARG A 177 12.83 -2.12 -8.47
N ILE A 178 13.12 -1.02 -7.77
CA ILE A 178 13.02 0.34 -8.33
C ILE A 178 14.18 0.68 -9.27
N GLY A 179 15.22 -0.15 -9.32
CA GLY A 179 16.35 0.02 -10.22
C GLY A 179 17.29 1.17 -9.86
N LYS A 180 18.29 1.40 -10.71
CA LYS A 180 19.34 2.41 -10.45
C LYS A 180 18.82 3.85 -10.46
N ASP A 181 17.80 4.14 -11.24
CA ASP A 181 17.24 5.49 -11.39
C ASP A 181 16.41 5.92 -10.16
N GLY A 182 15.90 4.96 -9.39
CA GLY A 182 15.12 5.21 -8.18
C GLY A 182 15.98 5.33 -6.90
N HIS A 183 17.24 4.89 -6.95
CA HIS A 183 18.12 4.91 -5.79
C HIS A 183 19.57 5.23 -6.17
N TRP A 184 20.40 5.54 -5.17
CA TRP A 184 21.86 5.70 -5.31
C TRP A 184 22.30 6.72 -6.36
N TYR A 185 21.81 7.94 -6.27
CA TYR A 185 22.39 8.99 -7.07
C TYR A 185 23.57 9.61 -6.31
N THR A 186 24.80 9.38 -6.77
CA THR A 186 26.05 9.88 -6.15
C THR A 186 25.99 11.38 -5.84
N LYS A 187 25.35 12.16 -6.69
CA LYS A 187 25.16 13.60 -6.53
C LYS A 187 24.32 13.94 -5.28
N TYR A 188 23.21 13.27 -5.05
CA TYR A 188 22.33 13.54 -3.90
C TYR A 188 22.97 13.07 -2.59
N LYS A 189 23.75 11.99 -2.63
CA LYS A 189 24.51 11.54 -1.48
C LYS A 189 25.57 12.57 -1.05
N GLN A 190 26.28 13.16 -2.00
CA GLN A 190 27.29 14.19 -1.71
C GLN A 190 26.71 15.51 -1.22
N LEU A 191 25.53 15.90 -1.72
CA LEU A 191 24.89 17.16 -1.40
C LEU A 191 24.10 17.13 -0.09
N GLY A 192 23.55 16.01 0.32
CA GLY A 192 22.64 15.97 1.46
C GLY A 192 22.47 14.58 2.09
N ASP A 193 23.42 13.68 1.92
CA ASP A 193 23.38 12.29 2.43
C ASP A 193 22.05 11.55 2.13
N MET A 194 21.50 11.80 0.95
CA MET A 194 20.30 11.10 0.49
C MET A 194 20.66 9.73 -0.09
N ARG A 195 20.05 8.66 0.44
CA ARG A 195 20.26 7.28 -0.02
C ARG A 195 19.25 6.87 -1.08
N LEU A 196 18.18 7.63 -1.24
CA LEU A 196 17.11 7.38 -2.18
C LEU A 196 16.87 8.66 -2.98
N ALA A 197 16.76 8.53 -4.30
CA ALA A 197 16.35 9.64 -5.15
C ALA A 197 14.89 10.04 -4.84
N PRO A 198 14.50 11.31 -5.03
CA PRO A 198 13.12 11.75 -4.82
C PRO A 198 12.08 10.90 -5.59
N SER A 199 12.41 10.45 -6.80
CA SER A 199 11.58 9.53 -7.60
C SER A 199 11.27 8.19 -6.91
N GLY A 200 12.09 7.78 -5.95
CA GLY A 200 11.87 6.58 -5.13
C GLY A 200 10.92 6.80 -3.95
N PHE A 201 10.55 8.04 -3.61
CA PHE A 201 9.71 8.31 -2.44
C PHE A 201 8.27 7.84 -2.62
N ALA A 202 7.66 8.06 -3.78
CA ALA A 202 6.31 7.58 -4.03
C ALA A 202 6.20 6.03 -3.96
N PRO A 203 7.04 5.23 -4.64
CA PRO A 203 6.99 3.79 -4.49
C PRO A 203 7.39 3.30 -3.09
N LEU A 204 8.31 3.97 -2.38
CA LEU A 204 8.63 3.62 -0.99
C LEU A 204 7.48 3.93 -0.05
N SER A 205 6.86 5.10 -0.20
CA SER A 205 5.71 5.49 0.62
C SER A 205 4.58 4.47 0.51
N GLU A 206 4.34 3.90 -0.67
CA GLU A 206 3.32 2.88 -0.88
C GLU A 206 3.61 1.60 -0.07
N GLU A 207 4.87 1.15 -0.04
CA GLU A 207 5.25 0.02 0.81
C GLU A 207 5.04 0.34 2.31
N LEU A 208 5.41 1.53 2.76
CA LEU A 208 5.27 1.94 4.15
C LEU A 208 3.80 2.11 4.55
N ILE A 209 2.99 2.71 3.68
CA ILE A 209 1.54 2.87 3.89
C ILE A 209 0.86 1.50 4.07
N GLY A 210 1.30 0.45 3.37
CA GLY A 210 0.79 -0.91 3.58
C GLY A 210 0.87 -1.35 5.05
N TYR A 211 1.99 -1.11 5.72
CA TYR A 211 2.12 -1.39 7.17
C TYR A 211 1.21 -0.50 8.01
N GLY A 212 1.05 0.77 7.64
CA GLY A 212 0.15 1.72 8.29
C GLY A 212 -1.32 1.30 8.17
N VAL A 213 -1.75 0.89 6.99
CA VAL A 213 -3.09 0.35 6.69
C VAL A 213 -3.39 -0.86 7.56
N ALA A 214 -2.45 -1.84 7.60
CA ALA A 214 -2.60 -3.02 8.43
C ALA A 214 -2.65 -2.68 9.93
N ARG A 215 -1.83 -1.72 10.40
CA ARG A 215 -1.82 -1.27 11.81
C ARG A 215 -3.12 -0.55 12.20
N ALA A 216 -3.69 0.24 11.30
CA ALA A 216 -4.93 0.97 11.51
C ALA A 216 -6.19 0.10 11.37
N GLY A 217 -6.06 -1.16 10.94
CA GLY A 217 -7.20 -2.05 10.65
C GLY A 217 -7.98 -1.65 9.40
N ASN A 218 -7.32 -0.98 8.45
CA ASN A 218 -7.94 -0.40 7.25
C ASN A 218 -7.64 -1.22 5.98
N THR A 219 -7.23 -2.49 6.16
CA THR A 219 -6.93 -3.41 5.05
C THR A 219 -8.17 -3.67 4.21
N LYS A 220 -8.06 -3.48 2.90
CA LYS A 220 -9.11 -3.79 1.94
C LYS A 220 -9.36 -5.30 1.88
N LYS A 221 -10.62 -5.70 1.65
CA LYS A 221 -11.06 -7.10 1.71
C LYS A 221 -11.61 -7.62 0.39
N CYS A 222 -12.21 -6.73 -0.41
CA CYS A 222 -12.88 -7.10 -1.65
C CYS A 222 -12.30 -6.32 -2.84
N LEU A 223 -12.02 -7.03 -3.92
CA LEU A 223 -11.58 -6.49 -5.21
C LEU A 223 -12.71 -6.70 -6.22
N VAL A 224 -13.29 -5.61 -6.67
CA VAL A 224 -14.34 -5.59 -7.70
C VAL A 224 -13.71 -5.23 -9.03
N LEU A 225 -13.97 -6.03 -10.04
CA LEU A 225 -13.30 -5.98 -11.35
C LEU A 225 -14.32 -5.75 -12.46
N ASP A 226 -13.98 -4.86 -13.38
CA ASP A 226 -14.59 -4.86 -14.70
C ASP A 226 -14.03 -6.01 -15.56
N LEU A 227 -14.63 -6.26 -16.72
CA LEU A 227 -14.29 -7.34 -17.64
C LEU A 227 -13.53 -6.83 -18.87
N ASP A 228 -14.23 -6.13 -19.78
CA ASP A 228 -13.71 -5.68 -21.07
C ASP A 228 -12.55 -4.68 -20.86
N ASN A 229 -11.47 -4.84 -21.60
CA ASN A 229 -10.22 -4.08 -21.47
C ASN A 229 -9.59 -4.06 -20.06
N THR A 230 -10.15 -4.82 -19.12
CA THR A 230 -9.65 -5.03 -17.75
C THR A 230 -9.12 -6.45 -17.57
N LEU A 231 -9.97 -7.47 -17.51
CA LEU A 231 -9.53 -8.86 -17.41
C LEU A 231 -9.04 -9.45 -18.75
N TRP A 232 -9.54 -8.93 -19.84
CA TRP A 232 -9.08 -9.23 -21.20
C TRP A 232 -9.07 -7.96 -22.04
N LYS A 233 -8.31 -7.94 -23.10
CA LYS A 233 -8.33 -6.92 -24.12
C LYS A 233 -9.44 -7.21 -25.12
N GLY A 234 -10.22 -6.22 -25.52
CA GLY A 234 -11.36 -6.32 -26.44
C GLY A 234 -12.70 -6.26 -25.69
N ILE A 235 -13.79 -6.22 -26.46
CA ILE A 235 -15.16 -6.11 -25.99
C ILE A 235 -15.89 -7.40 -26.38
N ILE A 236 -16.33 -8.19 -25.39
CA ILE A 236 -16.89 -9.52 -25.66
C ILE A 236 -18.13 -9.47 -26.56
N GLY A 237 -18.99 -8.45 -26.40
CA GLY A 237 -20.20 -8.27 -27.20
C GLY A 237 -19.93 -7.91 -28.66
N GLU A 238 -18.76 -7.41 -28.99
CA GLU A 238 -18.36 -7.00 -30.36
C GLU A 238 -17.40 -8.00 -31.00
N ASP A 239 -16.36 -8.39 -30.25
CA ASP A 239 -15.25 -9.22 -30.74
C ASP A 239 -15.53 -10.73 -30.62
N GLY A 240 -16.48 -11.10 -29.78
CA GLY A 240 -16.78 -12.49 -29.42
C GLY A 240 -15.61 -13.17 -28.70
N MET A 241 -15.82 -14.39 -28.21
CA MET A 241 -14.83 -15.15 -27.44
C MET A 241 -13.47 -15.31 -28.15
N ARG A 242 -13.46 -15.41 -29.48
CA ARG A 242 -12.21 -15.60 -30.25
C ARG A 242 -11.46 -14.29 -30.51
N GLY A 243 -12.13 -13.15 -30.37
CA GLY A 243 -11.54 -11.84 -30.61
C GLY A 243 -10.96 -11.20 -29.36
N ILE A 244 -11.39 -11.62 -28.18
CA ILE A 244 -10.81 -11.13 -26.92
C ILE A 244 -9.50 -11.85 -26.58
N VAL A 245 -8.62 -11.16 -25.84
CA VAL A 245 -7.31 -11.69 -25.40
C VAL A 245 -7.17 -11.54 -23.88
N PRO A 246 -7.30 -12.63 -23.08
CA PRO A 246 -7.15 -12.56 -21.62
C PRO A 246 -5.80 -12.01 -21.17
N ASN A 247 -5.84 -11.07 -20.23
CA ASN A 247 -4.64 -10.52 -19.60
C ASN A 247 -4.11 -11.48 -18.52
N ARG A 248 -3.41 -12.53 -18.96
CA ARG A 248 -2.94 -13.61 -18.07
C ARG A 248 -2.03 -13.12 -16.95
N LYS A 249 -1.21 -12.09 -17.20
CA LYS A 249 -0.32 -11.53 -16.15
C LYS A 249 -1.13 -10.86 -15.07
N PHE A 250 -2.08 -10.05 -15.44
CA PHE A 250 -2.99 -9.35 -14.53
C PHE A 250 -3.85 -10.34 -13.74
N GLN A 251 -4.46 -11.31 -14.41
CA GLN A 251 -5.27 -12.34 -13.76
C GLN A 251 -4.46 -13.20 -12.76
N ARG A 252 -3.18 -13.53 -13.05
CA ARG A 252 -2.31 -14.21 -12.06
C ARG A 252 -2.04 -13.35 -10.84
N HIS A 253 -1.88 -12.05 -11.01
CA HIS A 253 -1.73 -11.12 -9.89
C HIS A 253 -2.99 -11.15 -9.01
N ILE A 254 -4.18 -11.05 -9.62
CA ILE A 254 -5.48 -11.11 -8.93
C ILE A 254 -5.66 -12.47 -8.21
N LEU A 255 -5.34 -13.57 -8.88
CA LEU A 255 -5.39 -14.90 -8.26
C LEU A 255 -4.48 -14.97 -7.02
N GLY A 256 -3.28 -14.41 -7.09
CA GLY A 256 -2.38 -14.32 -5.93
C GLY A 256 -2.90 -13.44 -4.77
N LEU A 257 -3.77 -12.46 -5.05
CA LEU A 257 -4.51 -11.72 -4.01
C LEU A 257 -5.63 -12.59 -3.43
N HIS A 258 -6.38 -13.30 -4.26
CA HIS A 258 -7.44 -14.23 -3.84
C HIS A 258 -6.89 -15.33 -2.93
N GLU A 259 -5.77 -15.94 -3.28
CA GLU A 259 -5.09 -16.95 -2.46
C GLU A 259 -4.65 -16.43 -1.07
N LYS A 260 -4.53 -15.11 -0.92
CA LYS A 260 -4.28 -14.43 0.37
C LYS A 260 -5.55 -13.99 1.09
N GLY A 261 -6.73 -14.35 0.56
CA GLY A 261 -8.03 -14.09 1.18
C GLY A 261 -8.72 -12.81 0.72
N VAL A 262 -8.31 -12.23 -0.40
CA VAL A 262 -9.07 -11.14 -1.04
C VAL A 262 -10.28 -11.76 -1.75
N ILE A 263 -11.46 -11.24 -1.43
CA ILE A 263 -12.72 -11.62 -2.07
C ILE A 263 -12.76 -10.97 -3.45
N LEU A 264 -13.15 -11.72 -4.48
CA LEU A 264 -13.29 -11.19 -5.82
C LEU A 264 -14.77 -11.06 -6.20
N ALA A 265 -15.11 -9.94 -6.84
CA ALA A 265 -16.42 -9.70 -7.42
C ALA A 265 -16.30 -9.09 -8.82
N ILE A 266 -17.33 -9.25 -9.64
CA ILE A 266 -17.38 -8.68 -10.98
C ILE A 266 -18.47 -7.61 -11.03
N ASN A 267 -18.16 -6.47 -11.65
CA ASN A 267 -19.08 -5.39 -11.93
C ASN A 267 -18.85 -4.86 -13.35
N SER A 268 -19.60 -5.34 -14.32
CA SER A 268 -19.38 -5.05 -15.74
C SER A 268 -20.67 -4.80 -16.50
N LYS A 269 -20.62 -3.90 -17.49
CA LYS A 269 -21.72 -3.63 -18.44
C LYS A 269 -21.64 -4.62 -19.61
N ASN A 270 -22.12 -5.82 -19.38
CA ASN A 270 -22.08 -6.94 -20.31
C ASN A 270 -23.32 -7.85 -20.16
N ASN A 271 -23.44 -8.84 -21.04
CA ASN A 271 -24.38 -9.92 -20.90
C ASN A 271 -23.77 -11.01 -19.99
N MET A 272 -24.47 -11.42 -18.96
CA MET A 272 -23.99 -12.41 -17.99
C MET A 272 -23.58 -13.72 -18.67
N ARG A 273 -24.36 -14.20 -19.63
CA ARG A 273 -24.10 -15.45 -20.36
C ARG A 273 -22.77 -15.40 -21.11
N ASP A 274 -22.50 -14.28 -21.81
CA ASP A 274 -21.27 -14.12 -22.60
C ASP A 274 -20.05 -14.08 -21.69
N ALA A 275 -20.16 -13.40 -20.54
CA ALA A 275 -19.10 -13.36 -19.54
C ALA A 275 -18.81 -14.77 -18.96
N GLN A 276 -19.84 -15.51 -18.56
CA GLN A 276 -19.69 -16.86 -18.02
C GLN A 276 -19.06 -17.82 -19.05
N GLU A 277 -19.48 -17.73 -20.31
CA GLU A 277 -18.91 -18.54 -21.39
C GLU A 277 -17.39 -18.32 -21.54
N VAL A 278 -16.92 -17.07 -21.36
CA VAL A 278 -15.47 -16.77 -21.36
C VAL A 278 -14.76 -17.43 -20.17
N PHE A 279 -15.30 -17.32 -18.96
CA PHE A 279 -14.70 -17.92 -17.77
C PHE A 279 -14.62 -19.44 -17.84
N GLU A 280 -15.63 -20.07 -18.45
CA GLU A 280 -15.72 -21.52 -18.56
C GLU A 280 -14.86 -22.08 -19.70
N HIS A 281 -14.92 -21.44 -20.89
CA HIS A 281 -14.44 -22.05 -22.11
C HIS A 281 -13.20 -21.40 -22.73
N HIS A 282 -12.85 -20.15 -22.37
CA HIS A 282 -11.68 -19.53 -22.99
C HIS A 282 -10.38 -20.15 -22.46
N PRO A 283 -9.50 -20.72 -23.33
CA PRO A 283 -8.35 -21.53 -22.91
C PRO A 283 -7.28 -20.73 -22.14
N ASP A 284 -7.21 -19.42 -22.37
CA ASP A 284 -6.22 -18.54 -21.73
C ASP A 284 -6.72 -17.86 -20.46
N MET A 285 -7.97 -18.09 -20.02
CA MET A 285 -8.47 -17.59 -18.76
C MET A 285 -7.79 -18.26 -17.56
N VAL A 286 -7.22 -17.44 -16.67
CA VAL A 286 -6.57 -17.87 -15.42
C VAL A 286 -7.60 -17.92 -14.28
N LEU A 287 -8.40 -16.85 -14.15
CA LEU A 287 -9.51 -16.83 -13.20
C LEU A 287 -10.63 -17.75 -13.65
N LYS A 288 -11.33 -18.37 -12.68
CA LYS A 288 -12.46 -19.26 -12.89
C LYS A 288 -13.67 -18.76 -12.13
N GLU A 289 -14.88 -19.20 -12.48
CA GLU A 289 -16.12 -18.78 -11.82
C GLU A 289 -16.08 -18.99 -10.30
N ASN A 290 -15.52 -20.11 -9.86
CA ASN A 290 -15.37 -20.44 -8.43
C ASN A 290 -14.37 -19.58 -7.66
N HIS A 291 -13.73 -18.59 -8.29
CA HIS A 291 -12.96 -17.56 -7.60
C HIS A 291 -13.79 -16.30 -7.31
N ILE A 292 -14.98 -16.18 -7.90
CA ILE A 292 -15.80 -14.96 -7.88
C ILE A 292 -16.99 -15.15 -6.92
N ALA A 293 -17.01 -14.33 -5.87
CA ALA A 293 -18.05 -14.41 -4.84
C ALA A 293 -19.34 -13.67 -5.23
N ALA A 294 -19.26 -12.64 -6.05
CA ALA A 294 -20.45 -11.89 -6.47
C ALA A 294 -20.32 -11.43 -7.93
N TRP A 295 -21.45 -11.53 -8.66
CA TRP A 295 -21.53 -11.15 -10.07
C TRP A 295 -22.59 -10.07 -10.27
N ARG A 296 -22.20 -8.93 -10.85
CA ARG A 296 -23.08 -7.87 -11.36
C ARG A 296 -22.67 -7.58 -12.80
N VAL A 297 -23.13 -8.45 -13.70
CA VAL A 297 -22.91 -8.34 -15.14
C VAL A 297 -24.26 -8.01 -15.77
N ASN A 298 -24.51 -6.73 -15.97
CA ASN A 298 -25.76 -6.17 -16.45
C ASN A 298 -25.53 -4.76 -17.01
N TRP A 299 -26.57 -4.11 -17.52
CA TRP A 299 -26.51 -2.78 -18.10
C TRP A 299 -26.86 -1.64 -17.13
N GLN A 300 -26.94 -1.96 -15.82
CA GLN A 300 -27.14 -0.94 -14.80
C GLN A 300 -25.86 -0.12 -14.57
N ASP A 301 -26.03 0.99 -13.89
CA ASP A 301 -24.93 1.85 -13.50
C ASP A 301 -24.03 1.13 -12.47
N LYS A 302 -22.70 1.23 -12.65
CA LYS A 302 -21.73 0.51 -11.83
C LYS A 302 -21.76 0.91 -10.35
N ASP A 303 -22.13 2.15 -10.03
CA ASP A 303 -22.33 2.60 -8.64
C ASP A 303 -23.49 1.87 -7.95
N ARG A 304 -24.59 1.61 -8.63
CA ARG A 304 -25.70 0.80 -8.10
C ARG A 304 -25.27 -0.64 -7.86
N ASN A 305 -24.61 -1.23 -8.83
CA ASN A 305 -24.06 -2.57 -8.72
C ASN A 305 -23.08 -2.69 -7.54
N MET A 306 -22.26 -1.65 -7.27
CA MET A 306 -21.36 -1.62 -6.11
C MET A 306 -22.11 -1.69 -4.78
N ALA A 307 -23.22 -0.95 -4.64
CA ALA A 307 -24.06 -1.01 -3.44
C ALA A 307 -24.66 -2.41 -3.23
N GLU A 308 -25.14 -3.05 -4.32
CA GLU A 308 -25.70 -4.39 -4.27
C GLU A 308 -24.63 -5.44 -3.91
N ILE A 309 -23.42 -5.36 -4.49
CA ILE A 309 -22.30 -6.25 -4.14
C ILE A 309 -21.95 -6.10 -2.66
N ALA A 310 -21.90 -4.87 -2.14
CA ALA A 310 -21.59 -4.61 -0.74
C ALA A 310 -22.65 -5.23 0.19
N GLN A 311 -23.92 -5.16 -0.20
CA GLN A 311 -25.03 -5.78 0.53
C GLN A 311 -24.95 -7.32 0.49
N ASP A 312 -24.74 -7.91 -0.68
CA ASP A 312 -24.65 -9.37 -0.83
C ASP A 312 -23.51 -9.98 -0.02
N LEU A 313 -22.37 -9.29 0.02
CA LEU A 313 -21.17 -9.76 0.73
C LEU A 313 -21.16 -9.34 2.22
N ASP A 314 -22.17 -8.61 2.69
CA ASP A 314 -22.21 -8.04 4.06
C ASP A 314 -20.90 -7.32 4.44
N LEU A 315 -20.39 -6.48 3.53
CA LEU A 315 -19.15 -5.75 3.69
C LEU A 315 -19.36 -4.24 3.57
N GLY A 316 -18.70 -3.47 4.45
CA GLY A 316 -18.63 -2.01 4.31
C GLY A 316 -17.88 -1.60 3.04
N THR A 317 -18.39 -0.58 2.33
CA THR A 317 -17.80 -0.06 1.09
C THR A 317 -16.37 0.47 1.27
N ASP A 318 -15.99 0.86 2.49
CA ASP A 318 -14.62 1.27 2.85
C ASP A 318 -13.58 0.14 2.71
N SER A 319 -14.04 -1.13 2.66
CA SER A 319 -13.18 -2.31 2.46
C SER A 319 -13.03 -2.73 1.00
N PHE A 320 -13.64 -2.00 0.06
CA PHE A 320 -13.62 -2.33 -1.36
C PHE A 320 -12.50 -1.63 -2.12
N VAL A 321 -12.07 -2.28 -3.20
CA VAL A 321 -11.27 -1.71 -4.29
C VAL A 321 -12.01 -1.98 -5.59
N PHE A 322 -12.18 -0.96 -6.42
CA PHE A 322 -12.78 -1.09 -7.74
C PHE A 322 -11.73 -0.86 -8.83
N VAL A 323 -11.67 -1.76 -9.80
CA VAL A 323 -10.73 -1.68 -10.94
C VAL A 323 -11.49 -1.70 -12.26
N ASP A 324 -11.23 -0.68 -13.06
CA ASP A 324 -11.89 -0.43 -14.33
C ASP A 324 -10.93 0.32 -15.28
N ASP A 325 -10.98 0.09 -16.59
CA ASP A 325 -10.19 0.84 -17.57
C ASP A 325 -10.85 2.16 -17.97
N SER A 326 -12.17 2.29 -17.79
CA SER A 326 -12.95 3.46 -18.13
C SER A 326 -12.84 4.55 -17.06
N GLY A 327 -12.19 5.68 -17.38
CA GLY A 327 -12.15 6.85 -16.50
C GLY A 327 -13.54 7.39 -16.12
N PHE A 328 -14.54 7.21 -16.99
CA PHE A 328 -15.92 7.61 -16.72
C PHE A 328 -16.54 6.77 -15.60
N GLU A 329 -16.41 5.45 -15.66
CA GLU A 329 -16.94 4.53 -14.64
C GLU A 329 -16.17 4.66 -13.32
N GLN A 330 -14.86 4.89 -13.39
CA GLN A 330 -14.03 5.18 -12.22
C GLN A 330 -14.53 6.43 -11.49
N GLU A 331 -14.72 7.56 -12.21
CA GLU A 331 -15.17 8.82 -11.59
C GLU A 331 -16.59 8.71 -11.03
N ARG A 332 -17.45 7.91 -11.67
CA ARG A 332 -18.81 7.64 -11.20
C ARG A 332 -18.81 6.92 -9.86
N VAL A 333 -18.08 5.81 -9.74
CA VAL A 333 -17.99 5.02 -8.51
C VAL A 333 -17.32 5.85 -7.41
N LYS A 334 -16.25 6.57 -7.72
CA LYS A 334 -15.52 7.44 -6.80
C LYS A 334 -16.39 8.59 -6.26
N THR A 335 -17.28 9.14 -7.08
CA THR A 335 -18.21 10.19 -6.65
C THR A 335 -19.29 9.64 -5.73
N ALA A 336 -19.82 8.45 -6.03
CA ALA A 336 -20.84 7.80 -5.21
C ALA A 336 -20.29 7.24 -3.88
N PHE A 337 -19.06 6.75 -3.90
CA PHE A 337 -18.40 6.10 -2.76
C PHE A 337 -16.96 6.60 -2.59
N PRO A 338 -16.76 7.78 -1.98
CA PRO A 338 -15.40 8.36 -1.83
C PRO A 338 -14.43 7.51 -0.99
N GLU A 339 -14.94 6.56 -0.20
CA GLU A 339 -14.18 5.63 0.63
C GLU A 339 -13.63 4.42 -0.15
N ILE A 340 -14.19 4.13 -1.34
CA ILE A 340 -13.70 3.06 -2.21
C ILE A 340 -12.38 3.50 -2.88
N ALA A 341 -11.38 2.65 -2.85
CA ALA A 341 -10.17 2.87 -3.66
C ALA A 341 -10.47 2.49 -5.11
N VAL A 342 -10.41 3.46 -6.01
CA VAL A 342 -10.68 3.26 -7.44
C VAL A 342 -9.38 3.33 -8.22
N LEU A 343 -9.09 2.30 -9.02
CA LEU A 343 -7.82 2.09 -9.70
C LEU A 343 -8.02 1.75 -11.19
N SER A 344 -7.04 2.14 -12.01
CA SER A 344 -6.85 1.51 -13.31
C SER A 344 -6.20 0.12 -13.16
N PRO A 345 -6.31 -0.77 -14.16
CA PRO A 345 -5.67 -2.09 -14.12
C PRO A 345 -4.16 -2.04 -13.83
N ASP A 346 -3.45 -1.07 -14.40
CA ASP A 346 -2.00 -0.93 -14.23
C ASP A 346 -1.61 -0.51 -12.80
N ALA A 347 -2.45 0.26 -12.12
CA ALA A 347 -2.16 0.75 -10.77
C ALA A 347 -2.31 -0.33 -9.69
N LEU A 348 -3.07 -1.41 -9.95
CA LEU A 348 -3.31 -2.47 -8.96
C LEU A 348 -2.03 -3.18 -8.51
N ALA A 349 -1.04 -3.32 -9.40
CA ALA A 349 0.21 -4.05 -9.10
C ALA A 349 1.02 -3.41 -7.95
N ASP A 350 0.97 -2.09 -7.86
CA ASP A 350 1.69 -1.32 -6.83
C ASP A 350 0.83 -0.98 -5.61
N PHE A 351 -0.48 -1.19 -5.68
CA PHE A 351 -1.41 -0.90 -4.59
C PHE A 351 -1.20 -1.80 -3.37
N ARG A 352 -1.06 -1.20 -2.19
CA ARG A 352 -0.79 -1.90 -0.92
C ARG A 352 -1.98 -1.91 0.05
N GLY A 353 -3.16 -1.50 -0.39
CA GLY A 353 -4.38 -1.55 0.44
C GLY A 353 -4.81 -2.95 0.89
N PHE A 354 -4.39 -4.00 0.17
CA PHE A 354 -4.60 -5.41 0.55
C PHE A 354 -3.47 -5.98 1.42
N PHE A 355 -2.52 -5.15 1.82
CA PHE A 355 -1.35 -5.62 2.55
C PHE A 355 -1.75 -6.18 3.93
N SER A 356 -1.20 -7.37 4.25
CA SER A 356 -1.26 -7.97 5.58
C SER A 356 0.14 -8.37 6.00
N VAL A 357 0.51 -8.07 7.25
CA VAL A 357 1.80 -8.45 7.83
C VAL A 357 1.93 -9.96 7.97
N LYS A 358 0.82 -10.62 8.33
CA LYS A 358 0.71 -12.08 8.42
C LYS A 358 -0.60 -12.50 7.78
N VAL A 359 -0.53 -13.41 6.82
CA VAL A 359 -1.71 -14.06 6.25
C VAL A 359 -1.98 -15.32 7.06
N THR A 360 -3.13 -15.41 7.71
CA THR A 360 -3.54 -16.58 8.48
C THR A 360 -4.19 -17.63 7.57
N LYS A 361 -4.36 -18.87 8.10
CA LYS A 361 -5.12 -19.91 7.38
C LYS A 361 -6.59 -19.54 7.19
N GLU A 362 -7.14 -18.76 8.10
CA GLU A 362 -8.50 -18.24 8.04
C GLU A 362 -8.61 -17.19 6.93
N ASP A 363 -7.64 -16.26 6.85
CA ASP A 363 -7.57 -15.29 5.75
C ASP A 363 -7.54 -15.99 4.38
N MET A 364 -6.71 -17.02 4.21
CA MET A 364 -6.61 -17.77 2.95
C MET A 364 -7.91 -18.49 2.55
N ARG A 365 -8.78 -18.82 3.50
CA ARG A 365 -10.07 -19.47 3.23
C ARG A 365 -11.20 -18.49 2.97
N ARG A 366 -11.02 -17.22 3.35
CA ARG A 366 -12.09 -16.20 3.29
C ARG A 366 -12.72 -16.12 1.90
N GLY A 367 -11.92 -16.03 0.83
CA GLY A 367 -12.44 -15.95 -0.54
C GLY A 367 -13.33 -17.15 -0.92
N ALA A 368 -12.93 -18.37 -0.55
CA ALA A 368 -13.69 -19.58 -0.81
C ALA A 368 -15.00 -19.65 -0.01
N MET A 369 -15.01 -19.17 1.24
CA MET A 369 -16.23 -19.16 2.07
C MET A 369 -17.35 -18.33 1.46
N TYR A 370 -17.02 -17.17 0.89
CA TYR A 370 -18.01 -16.30 0.22
C TYR A 370 -18.50 -16.82 -1.13
N VAL A 371 -17.87 -17.82 -1.71
CA VAL A 371 -18.33 -18.48 -2.94
C VAL A 371 -19.27 -19.64 -2.61
N GLU A 372 -19.14 -20.26 -1.41
CA GLU A 372 -19.95 -21.39 -0.96
C GLU A 372 -21.31 -20.96 -0.32
N GLU A 373 -21.44 -19.69 0.09
CA GLU A 373 -22.70 -19.09 0.58
C GLU A 373 -23.55 -18.55 -0.58
#